data_d8108d5bb4ed7d8957c5f504c7550952
#
_entry.id   d8108d5bb4ed7d8957c5f504c7550952
#
_cell.length_a   1.000
_cell.length_b   1.000
_cell.length_c   1.000
_cell.angle_alpha   90.00
_cell.angle_beta   90.00
_cell.angle_gamma   90.00
#
_symmetry.space_group_name_H-M   'P 1'
#
loop_
_entity.id
_entity.type
_entity.pdbx_description
1 polymer ?
#
loop_
_entity_poly.entity_id
_entity_poly.type
_entity_poly.pdbx_seq_one_letter_code
_entity_poly.pdbx_strand_id
1 'polypeptide(L)'
;CFLGALTPTELHSAVRAGADAVKIFPIKRLGGVPYFKALVSVFPGVPLVPTGGVIPDEIALYLKSGATCVGIGSELVNEAMIREGQHEKIIQLGQQVQQQATAFSFTESA
;
A
#
# COMPACT_ATOMS: atom_id res chain seq x y z
N CYS A 1 -3.71 -15.68 0.44
CA CYS A 1 -4.57 -15.03 -0.58
C CYS A 1 -4.86 -13.59 -0.20
N PHE A 2 -4.61 -12.67 -1.12
CA PHE A 2 -4.93 -11.24 -0.97
C PHE A 2 -6.14 -10.93 -1.85
N LEU A 3 -7.31 -10.79 -1.23
CA LEU A 3 -8.52 -10.42 -1.98
C LEU A 3 -8.61 -8.90 -2.13
N GLY A 4 -9.08 -8.45 -3.27
CA GLY A 4 -9.27 -7.04 -3.55
C GLY A 4 -10.60 -6.53 -3.03
N ALA A 5 -10.62 -5.29 -2.54
CA ALA A 5 -11.83 -4.61 -2.11
C ALA A 5 -11.67 -3.11 -2.31
N LEU A 6 -12.78 -2.43 -2.48
CA LEU A 6 -12.84 -1.00 -2.70
C LEU A 6 -13.55 -0.30 -1.55
N THR A 7 -14.59 -0.91 -1.03
CA THR A 7 -15.51 -0.33 -0.05
C THR A 7 -15.55 -1.17 1.22
N PRO A 8 -16.09 -0.62 2.32
CA PRO A 8 -16.27 -1.40 3.55
C PRO A 8 -17.08 -2.68 3.35
N THR A 9 -18.12 -2.65 2.54
CA THR A 9 -18.92 -3.84 2.26
C THR A 9 -18.11 -4.95 1.59
N GLU A 10 -17.32 -4.57 0.58
CA GLU A 10 -16.43 -5.52 -0.10
C GLU A 10 -15.34 -6.04 0.82
N LEU A 11 -14.80 -5.17 1.66
CA LEU A 11 -13.78 -5.56 2.63
C LEU A 11 -14.32 -6.59 3.60
N HIS A 12 -15.54 -6.35 4.14
CA HIS A 12 -16.21 -7.29 5.01
C HIS A 12 -16.39 -8.65 4.31
N SER A 13 -16.83 -8.64 3.05
CA SER A 13 -16.99 -9.85 2.26
C SER A 13 -15.68 -10.60 2.07
N ALA A 14 -14.59 -9.88 1.81
CA ALA A 14 -13.27 -10.48 1.65
C ALA A 14 -12.79 -11.17 2.94
N VAL A 15 -13.02 -10.54 4.08
CA VAL A 15 -12.69 -11.12 5.38
C VAL A 15 -13.50 -12.40 5.62
N ARG A 16 -14.79 -12.36 5.33
CA ARG A 16 -15.66 -13.53 5.48
C ARG A 16 -15.29 -14.68 4.54
N ALA A 17 -14.71 -14.35 3.40
CA ALA A 17 -14.22 -15.35 2.45
C ALA A 17 -12.91 -16.02 2.87
N GLY A 18 -12.30 -15.55 3.97
CA GLY A 18 -11.07 -16.13 4.50
C GLY A 18 -9.78 -15.54 3.92
N ALA A 19 -9.81 -14.30 3.43
CA ALA A 19 -8.61 -13.66 2.92
C ALA A 19 -7.54 -13.55 4.00
N ASP A 20 -6.29 -13.81 3.65
CA ASP A 20 -5.15 -13.60 4.55
C ASP A 20 -4.86 -12.12 4.73
N ALA A 21 -5.10 -11.33 3.69
CA ALA A 21 -5.04 -9.87 3.73
C ALA A 21 -6.00 -9.33 2.68
N VAL A 22 -6.38 -8.05 2.82
CA VAL A 22 -7.28 -7.41 1.86
C VAL A 22 -6.54 -6.26 1.18
N LYS A 23 -6.48 -6.32 -0.14
CA LYS A 23 -5.87 -5.31 -0.98
C LYS A 23 -6.90 -4.21 -1.28
N ILE A 24 -6.64 -3.01 -0.80
CA ILE A 24 -7.51 -1.85 -1.07
C ILE A 24 -6.98 -1.14 -2.30
N PHE A 25 -7.70 -1.26 -3.41
CA PHE A 25 -7.26 -0.76 -4.71
C PHE A 25 -8.45 -0.16 -5.48
N PRO A 26 -8.26 0.96 -6.14
CA PRO A 26 -7.10 1.87 -6.16
C PRO A 26 -7.16 2.91 -5.03
N ILE A 27 -6.30 2.79 -4.04
CA ILE A 27 -6.40 3.59 -2.81
C ILE A 27 -6.33 5.09 -3.03
N LYS A 28 -5.44 5.55 -3.90
CA LYS A 28 -5.27 6.98 -4.13
C LYS A 28 -6.54 7.64 -4.65
N ARG A 29 -7.22 6.96 -5.56
CA ARG A 29 -8.44 7.50 -6.17
C ARG A 29 -9.64 7.47 -5.23
N LEU A 30 -9.58 6.67 -4.19
CA LEU A 30 -10.63 6.58 -3.17
C LEU A 30 -10.48 7.60 -2.05
N GLY A 31 -9.36 8.33 -2.01
CA GLY A 31 -9.12 9.33 -0.99
C GLY A 31 -7.79 9.20 -0.27
N GLY A 32 -6.95 8.23 -0.64
CA GLY A 32 -5.60 8.10 -0.11
C GLY A 32 -5.55 7.75 1.38
N VAL A 33 -4.59 8.33 2.08
CA VAL A 33 -4.36 8.06 3.50
C VAL A 33 -5.59 8.32 4.37
N PRO A 34 -6.33 9.42 4.24
CA PRO A 34 -7.55 9.64 5.04
C PRO A 34 -8.59 8.54 4.86
N TYR A 35 -8.83 8.11 3.64
CA TYR A 35 -9.76 7.00 3.36
C TYR A 35 -9.26 5.71 4.00
N PHE A 36 -7.98 5.42 3.87
CA PHE A 36 -7.36 4.23 4.47
C PHE A 36 -7.52 4.22 5.99
N LYS A 37 -7.28 5.34 6.64
CA LYS A 37 -7.49 5.48 8.09
C LYS A 37 -8.92 5.16 8.50
N ALA A 38 -9.88 5.61 7.71
CA ALA A 38 -11.30 5.32 7.98
C ALA A 38 -11.58 3.83 7.91
N LEU A 39 -11.03 3.13 6.93
CA LEU A 39 -11.17 1.67 6.83
C LEU A 39 -10.55 0.95 8.02
N VAL A 40 -9.34 1.34 8.41
CA VAL A 40 -8.65 0.75 9.56
C VAL A 40 -9.47 0.90 10.83
N SER A 41 -10.11 2.06 11.03
CA SER A 41 -10.91 2.31 12.23
C SER A 41 -12.14 1.40 12.32
N VAL A 42 -12.71 1.03 11.18
CA VAL A 42 -13.90 0.16 11.11
C VAL A 42 -13.51 -1.32 11.18
N PHE A 43 -12.33 -1.66 10.69
CA PHE A 43 -11.85 -3.05 10.62
C PHE A 43 -10.53 -3.22 11.37
N PRO A 44 -10.51 -2.99 12.68
CA PRO A 44 -9.27 -3.15 13.46
C PRO A 44 -8.81 -4.61 13.43
N GLY A 45 -7.51 -4.79 13.27
CA GLY A 45 -6.93 -6.14 13.26
C GLY A 45 -6.98 -6.87 11.93
N VAL A 46 -7.65 -6.34 10.91
CA VAL A 46 -7.64 -6.93 9.57
C VAL A 46 -6.39 -6.48 8.83
N PRO A 47 -5.59 -7.40 8.29
CA PRO A 47 -4.43 -7.02 7.49
C PRO A 47 -4.86 -6.32 6.19
N LEU A 48 -4.53 -5.04 6.06
CA LEU A 48 -4.90 -4.22 4.90
C LEU A 48 -3.66 -3.80 4.12
N VAL A 49 -3.76 -3.85 2.79
CA VAL A 49 -2.67 -3.53 1.87
C VAL A 49 -3.14 -2.44 0.90
N PRO A 50 -2.85 -1.16 1.19
CA PRO A 50 -3.19 -0.08 0.27
C PRO A 50 -2.35 -0.19 -0.99
N THR A 51 -3.01 -0.08 -2.14
CA THR A 51 -2.39 -0.28 -3.45
C THR A 51 -3.04 0.67 -4.45
N GLY A 52 -2.26 1.12 -5.42
CA GLY A 52 -2.76 1.99 -6.50
C GLY A 52 -2.48 3.46 -6.25
N GLY A 53 -1.47 3.98 -6.93
CA GLY A 53 -1.04 5.36 -6.83
C GLY A 53 -0.25 5.71 -5.57
N VAL A 54 0.19 4.71 -4.81
CA VAL A 54 1.06 4.94 -3.64
C VAL A 54 2.43 5.39 -4.12
N ILE A 55 2.87 6.54 -3.64
CA ILE A 55 4.21 7.07 -3.96
C ILE A 55 5.17 6.81 -2.79
N PRO A 56 6.50 6.81 -3.03
CA PRO A 56 7.46 6.53 -1.96
C PRO A 56 7.28 7.37 -0.71
N ASP A 57 6.96 8.66 -0.86
CA ASP A 57 6.81 9.57 0.28
C ASP A 57 5.59 9.26 1.16
N GLU A 58 4.64 8.48 0.66
CA GLU A 58 3.41 8.12 1.39
C GLU A 58 3.52 6.79 2.14
N ILE A 59 4.57 6.01 1.89
CA ILE A 59 4.71 4.67 2.47
C ILE A 59 4.64 4.71 3.99
N ALA A 60 5.44 5.58 4.60
CA ALA A 60 5.47 5.71 6.05
C ALA A 60 4.10 6.12 6.62
N LEU A 61 3.38 6.97 5.90
CA LEU A 61 2.05 7.42 6.32
C LEU A 61 1.05 6.26 6.34
N TYR A 62 1.05 5.42 5.31
CA TYR A 62 0.18 4.24 5.28
C TYR A 62 0.55 3.24 6.37
N LEU A 63 1.84 2.98 6.57
CA LEU A 63 2.28 2.04 7.59
C LEU A 63 1.93 2.54 9.00
N LYS A 64 2.12 3.83 9.28
CA LYS A 64 1.71 4.45 10.55
C LYS A 64 0.21 4.43 10.73
N SER A 65 -0.55 4.42 9.65
CA SER A 65 -2.02 4.39 9.69
C SER A 65 -2.58 2.98 9.88
N GLY A 66 -1.73 1.96 9.93
CA GLY A 66 -2.15 0.59 10.21
C GLY A 66 -2.03 -0.38 9.04
N ALA A 67 -1.38 0.00 7.95
CA ALA A 67 -1.15 -0.92 6.84
C ALA A 67 -0.18 -2.04 7.25
N THR A 68 -0.49 -3.26 6.84
CA THR A 68 0.43 -4.40 7.02
C THR A 68 1.62 -4.30 6.08
N CYS A 69 1.36 -3.89 4.85
CA CYS A 69 2.36 -3.58 3.84
C CYS A 69 1.69 -2.68 2.80
N VAL A 70 2.45 -2.23 1.81
CA VAL A 70 1.91 -1.42 0.71
C VAL A 70 2.24 -2.04 -0.63
N GLY A 71 1.35 -1.84 -1.60
CA GLY A 71 1.58 -2.27 -2.98
C GLY A 71 1.95 -1.07 -3.84
N ILE A 72 3.08 -1.13 -4.51
CA ILE A 72 3.55 -0.07 -5.42
C ILE A 72 3.78 -0.67 -6.80
N GLY A 73 3.26 -0.02 -7.80
CA GLY A 73 3.42 -0.48 -9.18
C GLY A 73 3.98 0.63 -10.08
N SER A 74 3.12 1.27 -10.84
CA SER A 74 3.52 2.26 -11.86
C SER A 74 4.28 3.47 -11.30
N GLU A 75 4.16 3.75 -10.02
CA GLU A 75 4.91 4.83 -9.38
C GLU A 75 6.38 4.44 -9.14
N LEU A 76 6.69 3.15 -9.18
CA LEU A 76 8.05 2.63 -9.08
C LEU A 76 8.60 2.31 -10.46
N VAL A 77 7.85 1.53 -11.23
CA VAL A 77 8.25 1.09 -12.57
C VAL A 77 7.07 1.26 -13.51
N ASN A 78 7.27 2.01 -14.59
CA ASN A 78 6.26 2.14 -15.65
C ASN A 78 6.88 1.86 -17.01
N GLU A 79 6.00 1.68 -18.00
CA GLU A 79 6.41 1.32 -19.36
C GLU A 79 7.36 2.35 -19.99
N ALA A 80 7.11 3.64 -19.74
CA ALA A 80 7.95 4.70 -20.27
C ALA A 80 9.38 4.63 -19.73
N MET A 81 9.53 4.37 -18.45
CA MET A 81 10.85 4.24 -17.81
C MET A 81 11.64 3.08 -18.41
N ILE A 82 10.97 1.96 -18.66
CA ILE A 82 11.59 0.79 -19.28
C ILE A 82 11.97 1.10 -20.72
N ARG A 83 11.06 1.70 -21.47
CA ARG A 83 11.25 2.02 -22.88
C ARG A 83 12.38 3.00 -23.11
N GLU A 84 12.55 3.97 -22.20
CA GLU A 84 13.61 4.97 -22.24
C GLU A 84 14.92 4.52 -21.59
N GLY A 85 14.98 3.30 -21.09
CA GLY A 85 16.17 2.75 -20.46
C GLY A 85 16.56 3.41 -19.15
N GLN A 86 15.61 3.94 -18.39
CA GLN A 86 15.86 4.66 -17.13
C GLN A 86 16.10 3.70 -15.96
N HIS A 87 17.03 2.78 -16.11
CA HIS A 87 17.31 1.74 -15.10
C HIS A 87 17.80 2.32 -13.78
N GLU A 88 18.66 3.34 -13.85
CA GLU A 88 19.19 3.99 -12.63
C GLU A 88 18.09 4.65 -11.82
N LYS A 89 17.13 5.27 -12.49
CA LYS A 89 15.99 5.90 -11.82
C LYS A 89 15.13 4.86 -11.13
N ILE A 90 14.90 3.71 -11.76
CA ILE A 90 14.14 2.61 -11.18
C ILE A 90 14.84 2.09 -9.92
N ILE A 91 16.16 1.91 -9.99
CA ILE A 91 16.96 1.46 -8.85
C ILE A 91 16.86 2.46 -7.69
N GLN A 92 17.00 3.75 -7.99
CA GLN A 92 16.92 4.80 -6.97
C GLN A 92 15.54 4.82 -6.29
N LEU A 93 14.47 4.71 -7.07
CA LEU A 93 13.11 4.66 -6.53
C LEU A 93 12.90 3.42 -5.67
N GLY A 94 13.41 2.27 -6.11
CA GLY A 94 13.34 1.03 -5.33
C GLY A 94 14.06 1.14 -4.00
N GLN A 95 15.24 1.76 -3.98
CA GLN A 95 15.99 2.00 -2.77
C GLN A 95 15.25 2.95 -1.82
N GLN A 96 14.65 4.00 -2.35
CA GLN A 96 13.86 4.94 -1.56
C GLN A 96 12.66 4.25 -0.91
N VAL A 97 11.95 3.42 -1.66
CA VAL A 97 10.82 2.64 -1.16
C VAL A 97 11.27 1.74 -0.02
N GLN A 98 12.36 1.02 -0.21
CA GLN A 98 12.89 0.12 0.80
C GLN A 98 13.31 0.87 2.07
N GLN A 99 13.95 2.00 1.94
CA GLN A 99 14.36 2.83 3.08
C GLN A 99 13.16 3.31 3.88
N GLN A 100 12.11 3.77 3.21
CA GLN A 100 10.89 4.23 3.87
C GLN A 100 10.22 3.11 4.67
N ALA A 101 10.10 1.93 4.08
CA ALA A 101 9.48 0.79 4.74
C ALA A 101 10.33 0.27 5.91
N THR A 102 11.63 0.17 5.71
CA THR A 102 12.55 -0.34 6.73
C THR A 102 12.63 0.60 7.93
N ALA A 103 12.71 1.90 7.70
CA ALA A 103 12.75 2.89 8.78
C ALA A 103 11.52 2.78 9.68
N PHE A 104 10.33 2.61 9.10
CA PHE A 104 9.11 2.43 9.86
C PHE A 104 9.16 1.15 10.69
N SER A 105 9.57 0.02 10.09
CA SER A 105 9.59 -1.28 10.77
C SER A 105 10.47 -1.27 12.02
N PHE A 106 11.63 -0.64 11.94
CA PHE A 106 12.53 -0.54 13.09
C PHE A 106 11.95 0.33 14.19
N THR A 107 11.27 1.42 13.83
CA THR A 107 10.69 2.35 14.79
C THR A 107 9.53 1.68 15.56
N GLU A 108 8.68 0.94 14.86
CA GLU A 108 7.48 0.35 15.46
C GLU A 108 7.76 -0.95 16.21
N SER A 109 8.82 -1.66 15.88
CA SER A 109 9.16 -2.90 16.59
C SER A 109 9.83 -2.65 17.94
N ALA A 110 10.20 -1.42 18.18
CA ALA A 110 10.70 -1.01 19.49
C ALA A 110 9.54 -0.65 20.41
#